data_4396c7a451468356de6eb06c1948c87f
#
_entry.id   4396c7a451468356de6eb06c1948c87f
#
_cell.length_a   1.000
_cell.length_b   1.000
_cell.length_c   1.000
_cell.angle_alpha   90.00
_cell.angle_beta   90.00
_cell.angle_gamma   90.00
#
_symmetry.space_group_name_H-M   'P 1'
#
loop_
_entity.id
_entity.type
_entity.pdbx_description
1 polymer ?
#
loop_
_entity_poly.entity_id
_entity_poly.type
_entity_poly.pdbx_seq_one_letter_code
_entity_poly.pdbx_strand_id
1 'polypeptide(L)'
;MSTASNPGMAALAPYPFEKLDALLRGNTPPETVTPIPLSIGEPRHTPPEIALAAYRDALVDGVSRYPTIRGSDALRSACADWLKRRFDVAVDPARMVQPVTGTREALFAAAQVFCRAGAGQTVLMPNPFYQIYEGAALLAGATPDYLNVTAGNNFLPDLDAIEPERLDRARLFYLCNPVNPCGTVADLDYLKRLVELAQRHDFIVLTDECYIELYRDAAPVSMLNAAAAIGNDQFERVLVFHSLSKRSNLPGMRSGFVAGDAALVGDYGRYRTYHGCSMSLAVQAASIAAWNDDAHVADNRAQYNDKYAQAVPVLATHWAVDTPAATFYVWLPVGGDETEWTRRLYASTGVTVVPGRYLARTVDGSNPGEGYVRLSLVATPEQTLEAIQRVADFELTQGD
;
A
#
# COMPACT_ATOMS: atom_id res chain seq x y z
N MET A 1 -8.54 -0.38 -29.47
CA MET A 1 -9.37 0.38 -28.49
C MET A 1 -10.19 1.41 -29.22
N SER A 2 -11.38 1.78 -28.71
CA SER A 2 -12.19 2.85 -29.29
C SER A 2 -11.42 4.18 -29.26
N THR A 3 -11.47 4.94 -30.37
CA THR A 3 -10.89 6.29 -30.46
C THR A 3 -11.61 7.31 -29.55
N ALA A 4 -12.73 6.91 -28.92
CA ALA A 4 -13.50 7.71 -27.98
C ALA A 4 -13.02 7.56 -26.52
N SER A 5 -12.08 6.64 -26.23
CA SER A 5 -11.55 6.42 -24.88
C SER A 5 -10.46 7.42 -24.52
N ASN A 6 -10.28 7.69 -23.22
CA ASN A 6 -9.14 8.46 -22.72
C ASN A 6 -7.83 7.82 -23.24
N PRO A 7 -6.93 8.61 -23.86
CA PRO A 7 -5.67 8.08 -24.39
C PRO A 7 -4.82 7.32 -23.35
N GLY A 8 -4.88 7.72 -22.08
CA GLY A 8 -4.21 7.03 -20.98
C GLY A 8 -4.65 5.57 -20.79
N MET A 9 -5.87 5.20 -21.25
CA MET A 9 -6.34 3.81 -21.18
C MET A 9 -5.49 2.86 -22.04
N ALA A 10 -4.95 3.35 -23.16
CA ALA A 10 -4.10 2.54 -24.03
C ALA A 10 -2.72 2.27 -23.42
N ALA A 11 -2.27 3.11 -22.49
CA ALA A 11 -0.99 2.97 -21.81
C ALA A 11 -1.06 2.09 -20.55
N LEU A 12 -2.27 1.75 -20.06
CA LEU A 12 -2.43 0.88 -18.91
C LEU A 12 -1.93 -0.53 -19.24
N ALA A 13 -0.95 -1.00 -18.47
CA ALA A 13 -0.51 -2.39 -18.53
C ALA A 13 -1.57 -3.32 -17.90
N PRO A 14 -1.65 -4.60 -18.32
CA PRO A 14 -2.47 -5.59 -17.62
C PRO A 14 -2.12 -5.65 -16.13
N TYR A 15 -3.14 -5.76 -15.28
CA TYR A 15 -2.95 -5.78 -13.83
C TYR A 15 -2.14 -7.02 -13.40
N PRO A 16 -1.28 -6.97 -12.36
CA PRO A 16 -0.42 -8.10 -11.95
C PRO A 16 -1.15 -9.41 -11.76
N PHE A 17 -2.38 -9.39 -11.23
CA PHE A 17 -3.18 -10.59 -11.04
C PHE A 17 -3.74 -11.15 -12.36
N GLU A 18 -4.05 -10.31 -13.35
CA GLU A 18 -4.43 -10.77 -14.69
C GLU A 18 -3.25 -11.46 -15.39
N LYS A 19 -2.02 -10.93 -15.20
CA LYS A 19 -0.79 -11.57 -15.68
C LYS A 19 -0.56 -12.90 -14.99
N LEU A 20 -0.78 -12.95 -13.67
CA LEU A 20 -0.63 -14.19 -12.89
C LEU A 20 -1.64 -15.24 -13.31
N ASP A 21 -2.91 -14.89 -13.48
CA ASP A 21 -3.96 -15.79 -13.95
C ASP A 21 -3.64 -16.33 -15.36
N ALA A 22 -3.08 -15.48 -16.24
CA ALA A 22 -2.64 -15.89 -17.56
C ALA A 22 -1.44 -16.86 -17.50
N LEU A 23 -0.48 -16.61 -16.61
CA LEU A 23 0.70 -17.47 -16.39
C LEU A 23 0.30 -18.85 -15.88
N LEU A 24 -0.66 -18.92 -14.96
CA LEU A 24 -1.08 -20.17 -14.33
C LEU A 24 -2.11 -20.95 -15.15
N ARG A 25 -2.67 -20.36 -16.20
CA ARG A 25 -3.71 -20.98 -17.03
C ARG A 25 -3.21 -22.29 -17.64
N GLY A 26 -4.01 -23.36 -17.47
CA GLY A 26 -3.68 -24.71 -17.95
C GLY A 26 -2.72 -25.49 -17.06
N ASN A 27 -2.25 -24.92 -15.95
CA ASN A 27 -1.53 -25.66 -14.93
C ASN A 27 -2.50 -26.07 -13.83
N THR A 28 -2.45 -27.32 -13.41
CA THR A 28 -3.29 -27.86 -12.34
C THR A 28 -2.40 -28.55 -11.32
N PRO A 29 -2.47 -28.18 -10.05
CA PRO A 29 -1.74 -28.89 -9.01
C PRO A 29 -2.30 -30.31 -8.84
N PRO A 30 -1.57 -31.22 -8.18
CA PRO A 30 -2.05 -32.58 -7.91
C PRO A 30 -3.39 -32.57 -7.16
N GLU A 31 -4.31 -33.46 -7.50
CA GLU A 31 -5.64 -33.55 -6.87
C GLU A 31 -5.59 -33.75 -5.34
N THR A 32 -4.49 -34.31 -4.85
CA THR A 32 -4.24 -34.53 -3.42
C THR A 32 -3.84 -33.27 -2.65
N VAL A 33 -3.63 -32.14 -3.37
CA VAL A 33 -3.12 -30.89 -2.80
C VAL A 33 -4.20 -29.83 -2.82
N THR A 34 -4.57 -29.30 -1.65
CA THR A 34 -5.43 -28.11 -1.56
C THR A 34 -4.61 -26.86 -1.88
N PRO A 35 -5.01 -26.05 -2.89
CA PRO A 35 -4.28 -24.83 -3.21
C PRO A 35 -4.31 -23.79 -2.06
N ILE A 36 -3.16 -23.14 -1.81
CA ILE A 36 -3.02 -22.09 -0.82
C ILE A 36 -2.51 -20.82 -1.52
N PRO A 37 -3.37 -19.77 -1.65
CA PRO A 37 -2.96 -18.52 -2.29
C PRO A 37 -2.20 -17.63 -1.31
N LEU A 38 -0.91 -17.36 -1.61
CA LEU A 38 -0.07 -16.34 -0.98
C LEU A 38 0.16 -15.13 -1.89
N SER A 39 -0.62 -14.98 -2.97
CA SER A 39 -0.45 -13.90 -3.96
C SER A 39 -1.14 -12.61 -3.53
N ILE A 40 -2.37 -12.68 -3.00
CA ILE A 40 -3.21 -11.51 -2.73
C ILE A 40 -2.99 -11.04 -1.31
N GLY A 41 -2.62 -9.75 -1.14
CA GLY A 41 -2.47 -9.11 0.17
C GLY A 41 -3.82 -8.68 0.78
N GLU A 42 -4.75 -9.61 0.94
CA GLU A 42 -6.03 -9.40 1.59
C GLU A 42 -6.02 -10.02 2.99
N PRO A 43 -6.10 -9.21 4.06
CA PRO A 43 -6.14 -9.72 5.43
C PRO A 43 -7.28 -10.72 5.65
N ARG A 44 -6.98 -11.81 6.37
CA ARG A 44 -7.96 -12.87 6.67
C ARG A 44 -8.14 -13.14 8.17
N HIS A 45 -7.55 -12.30 9.03
CA HIS A 45 -7.82 -12.38 10.46
C HIS A 45 -9.26 -11.92 10.74
N THR A 46 -9.79 -12.33 11.88
CA THR A 46 -11.15 -11.95 12.30
C THR A 46 -11.25 -10.42 12.45
N PRO A 47 -12.26 -9.79 11.83
CA PRO A 47 -12.54 -8.38 12.06
C PRO A 47 -12.84 -8.07 13.53
N PRO A 48 -12.44 -6.91 14.07
CA PRO A 48 -12.67 -6.57 15.47
C PRO A 48 -14.16 -6.38 15.77
N GLU A 49 -14.66 -7.06 16.81
CA GLU A 49 -16.08 -7.05 17.17
C GLU A 49 -16.61 -5.64 17.52
N ILE A 50 -15.75 -4.78 18.10
CA ILE A 50 -16.10 -3.40 18.41
C ILE A 50 -16.53 -2.63 17.16
N ALA A 51 -15.87 -2.84 16.02
CA ALA A 51 -16.24 -2.21 14.74
C ALA A 51 -17.51 -2.84 14.16
N LEU A 52 -17.65 -4.18 14.23
CA LEU A 52 -18.82 -4.89 13.72
C LEU A 52 -20.07 -4.55 14.50
N ALA A 53 -19.99 -4.42 15.82
CA ALA A 53 -21.10 -3.99 16.68
C ALA A 53 -21.57 -2.57 16.30
N ALA A 54 -20.64 -1.61 16.24
CA ALA A 54 -20.94 -0.24 15.83
C ALA A 54 -21.56 -0.16 14.41
N TYR A 55 -21.08 -1.02 13.48
CA TYR A 55 -21.66 -1.11 12.14
C TYR A 55 -23.12 -1.59 12.18
N ARG A 56 -23.40 -2.69 12.91
CA ARG A 56 -24.74 -3.26 13.04
C ARG A 56 -25.73 -2.27 13.67
N ASP A 57 -25.31 -1.59 14.74
CA ASP A 57 -26.14 -0.63 15.46
C ASP A 57 -26.52 0.58 14.60
N ALA A 58 -25.60 1.04 13.73
CA ALA A 58 -25.84 2.18 12.85
C ALA A 58 -26.46 1.80 11.50
N LEU A 59 -26.71 0.52 11.21
CA LEU A 59 -27.06 0.07 9.86
C LEU A 59 -28.39 0.67 9.38
N VAL A 60 -29.46 0.58 10.16
CA VAL A 60 -30.79 0.99 9.77
C VAL A 60 -30.85 2.50 9.49
N ASP A 61 -30.37 3.31 10.44
CA ASP A 61 -30.32 4.77 10.28
C ASP A 61 -29.34 5.19 9.20
N GLY A 62 -28.26 4.44 9.06
CA GLY A 62 -27.17 4.73 8.14
C GLY A 62 -27.51 4.56 6.66
N VAL A 63 -28.49 3.71 6.31
CA VAL A 63 -28.92 3.50 4.92
C VAL A 63 -30.02 4.45 4.47
N SER A 64 -30.65 5.17 5.39
CA SER A 64 -31.80 6.03 5.12
C SER A 64 -31.46 7.46 4.70
N ARG A 65 -30.17 7.84 4.77
CA ARG A 65 -29.69 9.21 4.53
C ARG A 65 -28.42 9.23 3.70
N TYR A 66 -28.26 10.25 2.86
CA TYR A 66 -26.99 10.50 2.19
C TYR A 66 -25.93 10.93 3.20
N PRO A 67 -24.75 10.29 3.21
CA PRO A 67 -23.62 10.77 4.00
C PRO A 67 -23.02 12.04 3.38
N THR A 68 -22.43 12.88 4.22
CA THR A 68 -21.66 14.03 3.72
C THR A 68 -20.33 13.56 3.10
N ILE A 69 -19.88 14.23 2.06
CA ILE A 69 -18.58 13.94 1.40
C ILE A 69 -17.41 14.07 2.38
N ARG A 70 -17.50 15.05 3.27
CA ARG A 70 -16.48 15.33 4.31
C ARG A 70 -16.49 14.33 5.47
N GLY A 71 -17.46 13.39 5.49
CA GLY A 71 -17.69 12.54 6.66
C GLY A 71 -18.21 13.35 7.85
N SER A 72 -18.53 12.67 8.94
CA SER A 72 -18.96 13.33 10.19
C SER A 72 -17.80 13.97 10.93
N ASP A 73 -18.07 14.98 11.74
CA ASP A 73 -17.09 15.62 12.61
C ASP A 73 -16.47 14.59 13.58
N ALA A 74 -17.29 13.69 14.13
CA ALA A 74 -16.86 12.62 15.00
C ALA A 74 -15.83 11.70 14.31
N LEU A 75 -16.03 11.35 13.03
CA LEU A 75 -15.07 10.53 12.30
C LEU A 75 -13.75 11.28 12.07
N ARG A 76 -13.81 12.54 11.65
CA ARG A 76 -12.59 13.33 11.44
C ARG A 76 -11.82 13.53 12.75
N SER A 77 -12.53 13.78 13.87
CA SER A 77 -11.92 13.86 15.18
C SER A 77 -11.26 12.54 15.58
N ALA A 78 -11.94 11.39 15.42
CA ALA A 78 -11.35 10.09 15.73
C ALA A 78 -10.06 9.81 14.94
N CYS A 79 -10.00 10.21 13.65
CA CYS A 79 -8.78 10.11 12.84
C CYS A 79 -7.66 11.03 13.36
N ALA A 80 -7.99 12.30 13.69
CA ALA A 80 -7.03 13.27 14.23
C ALA A 80 -6.51 12.83 15.61
N ASP A 81 -7.39 12.34 16.49
CA ASP A 81 -7.04 11.84 17.81
C ASP A 81 -6.12 10.61 17.72
N TRP A 82 -6.36 9.73 16.72
CA TRP A 82 -5.46 8.60 16.46
C TRP A 82 -4.08 9.09 16.01
N LEU A 83 -3.97 10.06 15.09
CA LEU A 83 -2.68 10.64 14.69
C LEU A 83 -1.95 11.25 15.91
N LYS A 84 -2.67 11.92 16.78
CA LYS A 84 -2.09 12.47 18.02
C LYS A 84 -1.60 11.37 18.96
N ARG A 85 -2.41 10.32 19.19
CA ARG A 85 -2.00 9.21 20.08
C ARG A 85 -0.83 8.41 19.53
N ARG A 86 -0.84 8.17 18.22
CA ARG A 86 0.13 7.26 17.58
C ARG A 86 1.46 7.92 17.22
N PHE A 87 1.42 9.17 16.79
CA PHE A 87 2.57 9.89 16.24
C PHE A 87 2.92 11.17 17.00
N ASP A 88 2.14 11.54 17.99
CA ASP A 88 2.24 12.83 18.69
C ASP A 88 2.11 14.05 17.74
N VAL A 89 1.38 13.90 16.65
CA VAL A 89 1.14 14.93 15.64
C VAL A 89 -0.28 15.46 15.78
N ALA A 90 -0.43 16.77 15.95
CA ALA A 90 -1.73 17.43 16.03
C ALA A 90 -2.14 17.97 14.64
N VAL A 91 -3.34 17.59 14.19
CA VAL A 91 -3.96 18.10 12.96
C VAL A 91 -5.33 18.68 13.27
N ASP A 92 -5.74 19.71 12.53
CA ASP A 92 -7.11 20.25 12.60
C ASP A 92 -8.08 19.27 11.90
N PRO A 93 -8.99 18.58 12.61
CA PRO A 93 -9.88 17.59 12.00
C PRO A 93 -10.83 18.20 10.97
N ALA A 94 -11.17 19.50 11.10
CA ALA A 94 -12.06 20.16 10.16
C ALA A 94 -11.38 20.53 8.83
N ARG A 95 -10.07 20.83 8.85
CA ARG A 95 -9.35 21.35 7.69
C ARG A 95 -8.34 20.37 7.10
N MET A 96 -7.70 19.54 7.94
CA MET A 96 -6.56 18.72 7.60
C MET A 96 -6.88 17.22 7.49
N VAL A 97 -8.14 16.81 7.68
CA VAL A 97 -8.57 15.39 7.60
C VAL A 97 -9.73 15.23 6.62
N GLN A 98 -9.60 14.26 5.70
CA GLN A 98 -10.64 13.86 4.77
C GLN A 98 -10.84 12.34 4.82
N PRO A 99 -11.95 11.83 5.39
CA PRO A 99 -12.32 10.43 5.27
C PRO A 99 -12.52 9.99 3.82
N VAL A 100 -12.09 8.76 3.49
CA VAL A 100 -12.10 8.20 2.14
C VAL A 100 -12.64 6.77 2.13
N THR A 101 -13.13 6.31 0.97
CA THR A 101 -13.67 4.95 0.79
C THR A 101 -12.56 3.94 0.49
N GLY A 102 -11.52 3.96 1.33
CA GLY A 102 -10.27 3.19 1.24
C GLY A 102 -9.18 3.93 0.47
N THR A 103 -7.93 3.62 0.79
CA THR A 103 -6.76 4.33 0.24
C THR A 103 -6.54 4.07 -1.25
N ARG A 104 -7.02 2.94 -1.80
CA ARG A 104 -6.89 2.65 -3.23
C ARG A 104 -7.54 3.73 -4.11
N GLU A 105 -8.80 4.06 -3.86
CA GLU A 105 -9.49 5.11 -4.61
C GLU A 105 -8.94 6.49 -4.26
N ALA A 106 -8.52 6.68 -3.02
CA ALA A 106 -7.99 7.95 -2.56
C ALA A 106 -6.67 8.31 -3.24
N LEU A 107 -5.73 7.37 -3.31
CA LEU A 107 -4.44 7.54 -3.99
C LEU A 107 -4.64 7.74 -5.50
N PHE A 108 -5.58 7.01 -6.10
CA PHE A 108 -5.94 7.21 -7.51
C PHE A 108 -6.51 8.61 -7.75
N ALA A 109 -7.45 9.05 -6.92
CA ALA A 109 -8.08 10.36 -7.04
C ALA A 109 -7.09 11.51 -6.86
N ALA A 110 -6.04 11.35 -6.04
CA ALA A 110 -5.04 12.39 -5.79
C ALA A 110 -4.35 12.87 -7.08
N ALA A 111 -3.98 11.96 -7.99
CA ALA A 111 -3.42 12.36 -9.28
C ALA A 111 -4.42 13.14 -10.13
N GLN A 112 -5.71 12.80 -10.08
CA GLN A 112 -6.77 13.53 -10.80
C GLN A 112 -6.96 14.95 -10.25
N VAL A 113 -6.70 15.15 -8.95
CA VAL A 113 -6.81 16.47 -8.31
C VAL A 113 -5.61 17.35 -8.64
N PHE A 114 -4.40 16.80 -8.53
CA PHE A 114 -3.18 17.60 -8.46
C PHE A 114 -2.38 17.66 -9.76
N CYS A 115 -2.56 16.69 -10.69
CA CYS A 115 -1.94 16.75 -12.00
C CYS A 115 -2.81 17.53 -12.99
N ARG A 116 -2.15 18.22 -13.92
CA ARG A 116 -2.80 18.96 -15.00
C ARG A 116 -2.42 18.30 -16.32
N ALA A 117 -3.42 17.75 -17.01
CA ALA A 117 -3.23 17.14 -18.32
C ALA A 117 -2.58 18.12 -19.32
N GLY A 118 -1.62 17.64 -20.10
CA GLY A 118 -0.92 18.45 -21.11
C GLY A 118 0.14 19.41 -20.55
N ALA A 119 0.40 19.42 -19.25
CA ALA A 119 1.43 20.29 -18.64
C ALA A 119 2.84 19.69 -18.63
N GLY A 120 3.04 18.48 -19.17
CA GLY A 120 4.33 17.80 -19.18
C GLY A 120 4.81 17.35 -17.78
N GLN A 121 3.89 17.30 -16.82
CA GLN A 121 4.19 16.92 -15.43
C GLN A 121 4.49 15.44 -15.32
N THR A 122 5.42 15.09 -14.43
CA THR A 122 5.73 13.71 -14.09
C THR A 122 5.21 13.35 -12.69
N VAL A 123 5.06 12.05 -12.44
CA VAL A 123 4.71 11.46 -11.15
C VAL A 123 5.80 10.47 -10.78
N LEU A 124 6.62 10.84 -9.81
CA LEU A 124 7.69 10.00 -9.28
C LEU A 124 7.12 8.89 -8.42
N MET A 125 7.65 7.68 -8.57
CA MET A 125 7.28 6.53 -7.75
C MET A 125 8.43 5.52 -7.66
N PRO A 126 8.60 4.80 -6.52
CA PRO A 126 9.50 3.67 -6.43
C PRO A 126 9.14 2.61 -7.46
N ASN A 127 10.10 1.80 -7.88
CA ASN A 127 9.91 0.65 -8.75
C ASN A 127 10.66 -0.56 -8.16
N PRO A 128 9.99 -1.59 -7.63
CA PRO A 128 8.55 -1.94 -7.69
C PRO A 128 7.63 -0.95 -6.99
N PHE A 129 6.34 -0.97 -7.37
CA PHE A 129 5.33 -0.04 -6.87
C PHE A 129 3.93 -0.67 -6.75
N TYR A 130 3.01 0.06 -6.13
CA TYR A 130 1.59 -0.28 -6.19
C TYR A 130 0.97 0.28 -7.48
N GLN A 131 0.43 -0.59 -8.34
CA GLN A 131 0.02 -0.27 -9.72
C GLN A 131 -1.01 0.86 -9.84
N ILE A 132 -1.66 1.21 -8.74
CA ILE A 132 -2.59 2.35 -8.70
C ILE A 132 -1.88 3.67 -8.97
N TYR A 133 -0.62 3.84 -8.54
CA TYR A 133 0.14 5.07 -8.75
C TYR A 133 0.36 5.35 -10.23
N GLU A 134 0.79 4.32 -10.99
CA GLU A 134 0.97 4.40 -12.44
C GLU A 134 -0.36 4.70 -13.16
N GLY A 135 -1.40 3.90 -12.85
CA GLY A 135 -2.71 4.08 -13.46
C GLY A 135 -3.31 5.47 -13.17
N ALA A 136 -3.11 5.98 -11.96
CA ALA A 136 -3.54 7.32 -11.56
C ALA A 136 -2.82 8.41 -12.38
N ALA A 137 -1.49 8.31 -12.53
CA ALA A 137 -0.69 9.25 -13.31
C ALA A 137 -1.11 9.25 -14.78
N LEU A 138 -1.18 8.08 -15.41
CA LEU A 138 -1.55 7.92 -16.83
C LEU A 138 -2.94 8.49 -17.13
N LEU A 139 -3.93 8.18 -16.28
CA LEU A 139 -5.30 8.63 -16.49
C LEU A 139 -5.52 10.11 -16.14
N ALA A 140 -4.64 10.69 -15.33
CA ALA A 140 -4.58 12.13 -15.10
C ALA A 140 -3.84 12.91 -16.21
N GLY A 141 -3.27 12.20 -17.20
CA GLY A 141 -2.50 12.80 -18.29
C GLY A 141 -1.10 13.27 -17.90
N ALA A 142 -0.56 12.72 -16.80
CA ALA A 142 0.83 12.88 -16.38
C ALA A 142 1.68 11.67 -16.80
N THR A 143 2.99 11.82 -16.79
CA THR A 143 3.92 10.75 -17.14
C THR A 143 4.44 10.07 -15.88
N PRO A 144 4.26 8.73 -15.70
CA PRO A 144 4.94 8.00 -14.64
C PRO A 144 6.46 8.10 -14.80
N ASP A 145 7.17 8.36 -13.70
CA ASP A 145 8.62 8.43 -13.66
C ASP A 145 9.12 7.50 -12.54
N TYR A 146 9.77 6.41 -12.94
CA TYR A 146 10.10 5.30 -12.04
C TYR A 146 11.50 5.45 -11.44
N LEU A 147 11.60 5.21 -10.14
CA LEU A 147 12.83 5.20 -9.37
C LEU A 147 13.14 3.75 -8.98
N ASN A 148 14.08 3.11 -9.69
CA ASN A 148 14.46 1.73 -9.42
C ASN A 148 15.02 1.58 -8.01
N VAL A 149 14.46 0.63 -7.26
CA VAL A 149 14.91 0.28 -5.91
C VAL A 149 15.34 -1.18 -5.85
N THR A 150 16.44 -1.42 -5.15
CA THR A 150 17.09 -2.74 -5.05
C THR A 150 17.53 -2.99 -3.61
N ALA A 151 18.02 -4.17 -3.31
CA ALA A 151 18.65 -4.46 -2.03
C ALA A 151 19.82 -3.51 -1.71
N GLY A 152 20.55 -3.04 -2.73
CA GLY A 152 21.69 -2.13 -2.56
C GLY A 152 21.33 -0.74 -2.02
N ASN A 153 20.10 -0.27 -2.23
CA ASN A 153 19.55 0.97 -1.65
C ASN A 153 18.43 0.72 -0.64
N ASN A 154 18.45 -0.46 -0.02
CA ASN A 154 17.44 -0.89 0.97
C ASN A 154 16.00 -0.76 0.46
N PHE A 155 15.77 -0.99 -0.82
CA PHE A 155 14.48 -0.88 -1.50
C PHE A 155 13.76 0.48 -1.30
N LEU A 156 14.53 1.56 -1.11
CA LEU A 156 14.05 2.94 -1.11
C LEU A 156 14.72 3.72 -2.24
N PRO A 157 14.04 4.68 -2.89
CA PRO A 157 14.70 5.57 -3.85
C PRO A 157 15.91 6.28 -3.23
N ASP A 158 17.01 6.31 -3.95
CA ASP A 158 18.15 7.17 -3.60
C ASP A 158 17.78 8.62 -3.95
N LEU A 159 17.34 9.38 -2.95
CA LEU A 159 16.84 10.74 -3.14
C LEU A 159 17.90 11.71 -3.63
N ASP A 160 19.15 11.48 -3.27
CA ASP A 160 20.27 12.35 -3.66
C ASP A 160 20.81 12.04 -5.06
N ALA A 161 20.47 10.87 -5.59
CA ALA A 161 20.79 10.49 -6.98
C ALA A 161 19.73 10.93 -8.00
N ILE A 162 18.60 11.53 -7.57
CA ILE A 162 17.57 12.02 -8.49
C ILE A 162 18.04 13.35 -9.08
N GLU A 163 18.18 13.37 -10.42
CA GLU A 163 18.57 14.58 -11.15
C GLU A 163 17.60 15.75 -10.85
N PRO A 164 18.11 16.97 -10.58
CA PRO A 164 17.27 18.13 -10.27
C PRO A 164 16.17 18.40 -11.30
N GLU A 165 16.47 18.20 -12.58
CA GLU A 165 15.52 18.39 -13.67
C GLU A 165 14.35 17.39 -13.65
N ARG A 166 14.55 16.19 -13.06
CA ARG A 166 13.46 15.22 -12.81
C ARG A 166 12.58 15.71 -11.68
N LEU A 167 13.18 16.23 -10.59
CA LEU A 167 12.45 16.79 -9.46
C LEU A 167 11.65 18.05 -9.88
N ASP A 168 12.23 18.94 -10.69
CA ASP A 168 11.57 20.18 -11.17
C ASP A 168 10.35 19.89 -12.06
N ARG A 169 10.31 18.75 -12.76
CA ARG A 169 9.16 18.32 -13.56
C ARG A 169 8.13 17.53 -12.74
N ALA A 170 8.51 17.05 -11.57
CA ALA A 170 7.62 16.26 -10.73
C ALA A 170 6.47 17.12 -10.21
N ARG A 171 5.26 16.58 -10.30
CA ARG A 171 4.10 17.16 -9.62
C ARG A 171 3.77 16.39 -8.35
N LEU A 172 3.93 15.06 -8.39
CA LEU A 172 3.68 14.16 -7.28
C LEU A 172 4.86 13.22 -7.07
N PHE A 173 5.07 12.84 -5.83
CA PHE A 173 5.94 11.74 -5.43
C PHE A 173 5.11 10.77 -4.59
N TYR A 174 4.84 9.57 -5.10
CA TYR A 174 4.24 8.49 -4.30
C TYR A 174 5.31 7.73 -3.54
N LEU A 175 5.11 7.57 -2.24
CA LEU A 175 5.93 6.70 -1.39
C LEU A 175 5.01 5.76 -0.60
N CYS A 176 5.23 4.45 -0.68
CA CYS A 176 4.63 3.49 0.25
C CYS A 176 5.56 3.32 1.44
N ASN A 177 5.10 3.66 2.64
CA ASN A 177 5.90 3.49 3.86
C ASN A 177 5.04 2.96 5.02
N PRO A 178 5.27 1.74 5.46
CA PRO A 178 6.21 0.69 5.02
C PRO A 178 6.01 0.21 3.58
N VAL A 179 7.11 -0.19 2.94
CA VAL A 179 7.17 -0.50 1.49
C VAL A 179 6.46 -1.82 1.15
N ASN A 180 5.54 -1.77 0.21
CA ASN A 180 5.07 -2.94 -0.52
C ASN A 180 5.82 -2.99 -1.87
N PRO A 181 6.61 -4.08 -2.19
CA PRO A 181 6.50 -5.43 -1.61
C PRO A 181 7.52 -5.79 -0.51
N CYS A 182 8.53 -4.98 -0.26
CA CYS A 182 9.76 -5.40 0.43
C CYS A 182 9.67 -5.36 1.96
N GLY A 183 8.72 -4.62 2.54
CA GLY A 183 8.58 -4.49 3.98
C GLY A 183 9.60 -3.57 4.66
N THR A 184 10.42 -2.88 3.89
CA THR A 184 11.32 -1.84 4.38
C THR A 184 10.55 -0.68 5.00
N VAL A 185 11.15 -0.04 5.98
CA VAL A 185 10.65 1.18 6.63
C VAL A 185 11.65 2.30 6.42
N ALA A 186 11.19 3.41 5.87
CA ALA A 186 11.98 4.63 5.77
C ALA A 186 12.17 5.26 7.16
N ASP A 187 13.39 5.63 7.50
CA ASP A 187 13.68 6.31 8.75
C ASP A 187 13.29 7.81 8.71
N LEU A 188 13.37 8.46 9.86
CA LEU A 188 13.00 9.85 9.99
C LEU A 188 13.84 10.79 9.10
N ASP A 189 15.14 10.53 8.96
CA ASP A 189 16.03 11.40 8.19
C ASP A 189 15.78 11.27 6.69
N TYR A 190 15.51 10.07 6.20
CA TYR A 190 15.05 9.87 4.82
C TYR A 190 13.74 10.63 4.53
N LEU A 191 12.75 10.51 5.42
CA LEU A 191 11.47 11.19 5.24
C LEU A 191 11.61 12.72 5.32
N LYS A 192 12.44 13.25 6.23
CA LYS A 192 12.77 14.68 6.29
C LYS A 192 13.37 15.17 4.97
N ARG A 193 14.35 14.42 4.44
CA ARG A 193 14.98 14.72 3.17
C ARG A 193 13.97 14.80 2.02
N LEU A 194 13.02 13.88 1.98
CA LEU A 194 11.97 13.90 0.96
C LEU A 194 11.05 15.13 1.08
N VAL A 195 10.68 15.56 2.30
CA VAL A 195 9.89 16.77 2.52
C VAL A 195 10.68 18.02 2.09
N GLU A 196 11.97 18.10 2.41
CA GLU A 196 12.85 19.22 1.97
C GLU A 196 12.93 19.33 0.44
N LEU A 197 13.03 18.19 -0.25
CA LEU A 197 13.01 18.16 -1.71
C LEU A 197 11.65 18.61 -2.26
N ALA A 198 10.55 18.18 -1.65
CA ALA A 198 9.21 18.58 -2.04
C ALA A 198 9.01 20.09 -1.93
N GLN A 199 9.50 20.71 -0.85
CA GLN A 199 9.45 22.16 -0.66
C GLN A 199 10.34 22.91 -1.66
N ARG A 200 11.53 22.36 -1.96
CA ARG A 200 12.49 22.97 -2.88
C ARG A 200 12.05 22.94 -4.33
N HIS A 201 11.47 21.82 -4.77
CA HIS A 201 11.14 21.53 -6.17
C HIS A 201 9.64 21.62 -6.48
N ASP A 202 8.82 22.06 -5.54
CA ASP A 202 7.38 22.36 -5.73
C ASP A 202 6.52 21.14 -6.09
N PHE A 203 6.87 19.92 -5.62
CA PHE A 203 6.03 18.74 -5.77
C PHE A 203 5.30 18.36 -4.48
N ILE A 204 4.28 17.51 -4.58
CA ILE A 204 3.49 17.01 -3.44
C ILE A 204 3.92 15.58 -3.13
N VAL A 205 4.21 15.31 -1.86
CA VAL A 205 4.45 13.95 -1.36
C VAL A 205 3.14 13.32 -0.95
N LEU A 206 2.86 12.14 -1.52
CA LEU A 206 1.73 11.30 -1.20
C LEU A 206 2.25 10.01 -0.56
N THR A 207 2.13 9.89 0.77
CA THR A 207 2.65 8.72 1.48
C THR A 207 1.53 7.74 1.80
N ASP A 208 1.59 6.55 1.17
CA ASP A 208 0.70 5.44 1.48
C ASP A 208 1.19 4.71 2.73
N GLU A 209 0.60 5.03 3.87
CA GLU A 209 0.95 4.51 5.19
C GLU A 209 0.01 3.38 5.65
N CYS A 210 -0.64 2.68 4.70
CA CYS A 210 -1.65 1.68 5.04
C CYS A 210 -1.10 0.46 5.80
N TYR A 211 0.23 0.23 5.79
CA TYR A 211 0.91 -0.85 6.54
C TYR A 211 1.57 -0.39 7.83
N ILE A 212 1.47 0.87 8.22
CA ILE A 212 2.27 1.48 9.31
C ILE A 212 2.06 0.83 10.68
N GLU A 213 0.94 0.12 10.87
CA GLU A 213 0.64 -0.63 12.11
C GLU A 213 1.12 -2.09 12.10
N LEU A 214 1.61 -2.58 10.97
CA LEU A 214 2.07 -3.96 10.81
C LEU A 214 3.61 -4.04 10.90
N TYR A 215 4.17 -3.58 11.99
CA TYR A 215 5.61 -3.54 12.26
C TYR A 215 6.05 -4.64 13.24
N ARG A 216 7.38 -4.90 13.30
CA ARG A 216 8.00 -5.89 14.21
C ARG A 216 8.54 -5.20 15.46
N ASP A 217 9.79 -4.80 15.46
CA ASP A 217 10.50 -4.33 16.64
C ASP A 217 10.24 -2.86 16.94
N ALA A 218 10.38 -1.99 15.93
CA ALA A 218 10.26 -0.55 16.07
C ALA A 218 9.03 -0.02 15.32
N ALA A 219 8.25 0.81 16.00
CA ALA A 219 7.11 1.46 15.40
C ALA A 219 7.57 2.51 14.35
N PRO A 220 7.10 2.43 13.09
CA PRO A 220 7.45 3.41 12.07
C PRO A 220 6.94 4.81 12.41
N VAL A 221 7.66 5.83 11.95
CA VAL A 221 7.22 7.22 11.98
C VAL A 221 6.38 7.54 10.74
N SER A 222 5.46 8.51 10.86
CA SER A 222 4.70 9.03 9.74
C SER A 222 5.50 10.13 8.99
N MET A 223 5.17 10.38 7.73
CA MET A 223 5.65 11.55 6.99
C MET A 223 5.28 12.87 7.69
N LEU A 224 4.18 12.90 8.45
CA LEU A 224 3.82 14.06 9.26
C LEU A 224 4.85 14.34 10.37
N ASN A 225 5.44 13.29 10.98
CA ASN A 225 6.54 13.48 11.93
C ASN A 225 7.76 14.12 11.28
N ALA A 226 8.08 13.69 10.06
CA ALA A 226 9.22 14.23 9.31
C ALA A 226 9.00 15.71 8.96
N ALA A 227 7.79 16.06 8.51
CA ALA A 227 7.43 17.46 8.23
C ALA A 227 7.54 18.32 9.49
N ALA A 228 6.95 17.90 10.61
CA ALA A 228 7.04 18.62 11.88
C ALA A 228 8.49 18.77 12.37
N ALA A 229 9.33 17.73 12.22
CA ALA A 229 10.72 17.73 12.66
C ALA A 229 11.60 18.75 11.93
N ILE A 230 11.22 19.21 10.75
CA ILE A 230 11.90 20.28 10.00
C ILE A 230 11.20 21.64 10.12
N GLY A 231 10.22 21.77 11.03
CA GLY A 231 9.48 23.02 11.27
C GLY A 231 8.35 23.27 10.27
N ASN A 232 7.96 22.28 9.47
CA ASN A 232 6.79 22.34 8.59
C ASN A 232 5.53 21.90 9.34
N ASP A 233 5.09 22.70 10.31
CA ASP A 233 3.96 22.40 11.20
C ASP A 233 2.58 22.47 10.49
N GLN A 234 2.53 23.05 9.30
CA GLN A 234 1.33 23.09 8.46
C GLN A 234 1.31 21.95 7.45
N PHE A 235 2.31 21.06 7.46
CA PHE A 235 2.47 19.92 6.58
C PHE A 235 2.42 20.30 5.09
N GLU A 236 2.88 21.48 4.74
CA GLU A 236 2.86 21.98 3.37
C GLU A 236 3.42 20.93 2.42
N ARG A 237 2.69 20.63 1.33
CA ARG A 237 3.01 19.64 0.29
C ARG A 237 3.03 18.17 0.74
N VAL A 238 2.50 17.85 1.92
CA VAL A 238 2.47 16.48 2.44
C VAL A 238 1.03 16.03 2.61
N LEU A 239 0.71 14.84 2.06
CA LEU A 239 -0.51 14.10 2.33
C LEU A 239 -0.17 12.66 2.72
N VAL A 240 -0.68 12.20 3.85
CA VAL A 240 -0.59 10.82 4.31
C VAL A 240 -1.93 10.10 4.13
N PHE A 241 -1.88 8.82 3.78
CA PHE A 241 -3.04 7.97 3.50
C PHE A 241 -3.05 6.79 4.46
N HIS A 242 -4.06 6.70 5.31
CA HIS A 242 -4.22 5.63 6.29
C HIS A 242 -5.49 4.82 6.05
N SER A 243 -5.45 3.52 6.33
CA SER A 243 -6.53 2.59 6.02
C SER A 243 -6.82 1.63 7.18
N LEU A 244 -8.10 1.35 7.42
CA LEU A 244 -8.52 0.27 8.31
C LEU A 244 -8.34 -1.13 7.68
N SER A 245 -8.10 -1.21 6.37
CA SER A 245 -7.98 -2.50 5.67
C SER A 245 -6.92 -3.42 6.26
N LYS A 246 -5.73 -2.86 6.57
CA LYS A 246 -4.59 -3.63 7.07
C LYS A 246 -4.45 -3.51 8.59
N ARG A 247 -4.63 -2.29 9.11
CA ARG A 247 -4.58 -2.01 10.53
C ARG A 247 -5.59 -2.83 11.34
N SER A 248 -6.81 -2.96 10.81
CA SER A 248 -7.97 -3.46 11.57
C SER A 248 -8.67 -4.67 10.92
N ASN A 249 -8.06 -5.31 9.91
CA ASN A 249 -8.69 -6.42 9.15
C ASN A 249 -10.07 -6.09 8.61
N LEU A 250 -10.30 -4.85 8.13
CA LEU A 250 -11.57 -4.38 7.61
C LEU A 250 -11.47 -3.98 6.12
N PRO A 251 -10.90 -4.84 5.23
CA PRO A 251 -10.74 -4.47 3.83
C PRO A 251 -12.09 -4.24 3.12
N GLY A 252 -13.12 -4.99 3.50
CA GLY A 252 -14.48 -4.89 2.95
C GLY A 252 -15.23 -3.62 3.36
N MET A 253 -14.87 -2.99 4.48
CA MET A 253 -15.50 -1.74 4.95
C MET A 253 -15.18 -0.54 4.04
N ARG A 254 -14.11 -0.63 3.23
CA ARG A 254 -13.69 0.48 2.37
C ARG A 254 -13.52 1.79 3.16
N SER A 255 -12.73 1.76 4.22
CA SER A 255 -12.53 2.90 5.12
C SER A 255 -11.07 3.27 5.27
N GLY A 256 -10.82 4.57 5.27
CA GLY A 256 -9.53 5.20 5.50
C GLY A 256 -9.68 6.72 5.58
N PHE A 257 -8.56 7.42 5.64
CA PHE A 257 -8.53 8.88 5.57
C PHE A 257 -7.24 9.39 4.93
N VAL A 258 -7.31 10.61 4.46
CA VAL A 258 -6.17 11.43 4.03
C VAL A 258 -5.98 12.55 5.05
N ALA A 259 -4.74 12.84 5.43
CA ALA A 259 -4.43 13.98 6.30
C ALA A 259 -3.14 14.68 5.86
N GLY A 260 -3.00 15.96 6.25
CA GLY A 260 -1.82 16.77 5.97
C GLY A 260 -2.15 18.22 5.64
N ASP A 261 -1.52 18.76 4.59
CA ASP A 261 -1.69 20.14 4.12
C ASP A 261 -3.17 20.52 3.97
N ALA A 262 -3.60 21.54 4.71
CA ALA A 262 -5.01 21.96 4.76
C ALA A 262 -5.54 22.46 3.41
N ALA A 263 -4.69 23.09 2.58
CA ALA A 263 -5.07 23.56 1.25
C ALA A 263 -5.28 22.38 0.30
N LEU A 264 -4.34 21.41 0.32
CA LEU A 264 -4.44 20.20 -0.49
C LEU A 264 -5.63 19.33 -0.07
N VAL A 265 -5.88 19.17 1.23
CA VAL A 265 -7.07 18.47 1.75
C VAL A 265 -8.36 19.18 1.34
N GLY A 266 -8.36 20.51 1.30
CA GLY A 266 -9.48 21.31 0.82
C GLY A 266 -9.80 21.06 -0.65
N ASP A 267 -8.80 21.13 -1.52
CA ASP A 267 -8.95 20.87 -2.97
C ASP A 267 -9.37 19.40 -3.22
N TYR A 268 -8.76 18.46 -2.50
CA TYR A 268 -9.11 17.06 -2.55
C TYR A 268 -10.58 16.82 -2.14
N GLY A 269 -11.04 17.43 -1.04
CA GLY A 269 -12.43 17.36 -0.59
C GLY A 269 -13.41 17.98 -1.60
N ARG A 270 -13.03 19.10 -2.24
CA ARG A 270 -13.81 19.73 -3.30
C ARG A 270 -13.97 18.81 -4.52
N TYR A 271 -12.89 18.17 -4.98
CA TYR A 271 -12.95 17.18 -6.06
C TYR A 271 -13.91 16.05 -5.72
N ARG A 272 -13.84 15.51 -4.49
CA ARG A 272 -14.69 14.41 -4.04
C ARG A 272 -16.19 14.78 -4.08
N THR A 273 -16.54 16.04 -3.93
CA THR A 273 -17.93 16.50 -4.04
C THR A 273 -18.52 16.21 -5.42
N TYR A 274 -17.70 16.33 -6.48
CA TYR A 274 -18.09 16.00 -7.84
C TYR A 274 -17.92 14.52 -8.18
N HIS A 275 -16.87 13.89 -7.64
CA HIS A 275 -16.59 12.47 -7.83
C HIS A 275 -17.62 11.58 -7.15
N GLY A 276 -18.28 12.05 -6.08
CA GLY A 276 -19.39 11.37 -5.41
C GLY A 276 -19.00 10.25 -4.45
N CYS A 277 -17.73 10.06 -4.15
CA CYS A 277 -17.27 9.06 -3.19
C CYS A 277 -17.49 9.53 -1.75
N SER A 278 -18.46 8.93 -1.07
CA SER A 278 -18.74 9.19 0.35
C SER A 278 -18.90 7.88 1.12
N MET A 279 -18.43 7.86 2.36
CA MET A 279 -18.51 6.70 3.25
C MET A 279 -19.92 6.63 3.88
N SER A 280 -20.58 5.47 3.81
CA SER A 280 -21.91 5.29 4.44
C SER A 280 -21.83 5.54 5.95
N LEU A 281 -22.94 6.01 6.55
CA LEU A 281 -22.96 6.36 7.98
C LEU A 281 -22.69 5.15 8.88
N ALA A 282 -23.11 3.94 8.48
CA ALA A 282 -22.80 2.71 9.20
C ALA A 282 -21.29 2.40 9.18
N VAL A 283 -20.64 2.59 8.02
CA VAL A 283 -19.18 2.44 7.91
C VAL A 283 -18.46 3.52 8.71
N GLN A 284 -18.99 4.76 8.77
CA GLN A 284 -18.43 5.82 9.62
C GLN A 284 -18.47 5.44 11.10
N ALA A 285 -19.57 4.88 11.60
CA ALA A 285 -19.70 4.42 12.98
C ALA A 285 -18.69 3.32 13.31
N ALA A 286 -18.57 2.30 12.44
CA ALA A 286 -17.55 1.25 12.57
C ALA A 286 -16.13 1.83 12.56
N SER A 287 -15.88 2.82 11.69
CA SER A 287 -14.57 3.45 11.56
C SER A 287 -14.19 4.24 12.83
N ILE A 288 -15.14 4.98 13.41
CA ILE A 288 -14.93 5.70 14.68
C ILE A 288 -14.53 4.71 15.77
N ALA A 289 -15.28 3.60 15.91
CA ALA A 289 -14.97 2.57 16.89
C ALA A 289 -13.57 1.98 16.67
N ALA A 290 -13.21 1.65 15.43
CA ALA A 290 -11.91 1.09 15.09
C ALA A 290 -10.74 2.07 15.29
N TRP A 291 -10.89 3.37 14.92
CA TRP A 291 -9.84 4.36 15.12
C TRP A 291 -9.60 4.68 16.60
N ASN A 292 -10.62 4.53 17.45
CA ASN A 292 -10.52 4.78 18.89
C ASN A 292 -10.04 3.57 19.69
N ASP A 293 -9.88 2.41 19.08
CA ASP A 293 -9.38 1.20 19.75
C ASP A 293 -8.02 0.79 19.19
N ASP A 294 -7.03 0.71 20.06
CA ASP A 294 -5.67 0.29 19.72
C ASP A 294 -5.38 -1.15 20.17
N ALA A 295 -6.25 -1.77 21.00
CA ALA A 295 -6.07 -3.13 21.49
C ALA A 295 -6.14 -4.17 20.37
N HIS A 296 -7.20 -4.12 19.53
CA HIS A 296 -7.32 -5.04 18.38
C HIS A 296 -6.17 -4.89 17.37
N VAL A 297 -5.55 -3.70 17.30
CA VAL A 297 -4.40 -3.46 16.42
C VAL A 297 -3.16 -4.17 16.93
N ALA A 298 -2.93 -4.13 18.25
CA ALA A 298 -1.85 -4.87 18.88
C ALA A 298 -2.02 -6.38 18.69
N ASP A 299 -3.24 -6.91 18.87
CA ASP A 299 -3.57 -8.32 18.65
C ASP A 299 -3.37 -8.73 17.18
N ASN A 300 -3.83 -7.89 16.23
CA ASN A 300 -3.63 -8.13 14.79
C ASN A 300 -2.15 -8.17 14.43
N ARG A 301 -1.36 -7.24 14.94
CA ARG A 301 0.09 -7.17 14.71
C ARG A 301 0.81 -8.39 15.30
N ALA A 302 0.44 -8.81 16.51
CA ALA A 302 0.99 -10.00 17.15
C ALA A 302 0.79 -11.25 16.28
N GLN A 303 -0.42 -11.46 15.75
CA GLN A 303 -0.72 -12.59 14.86
C GLN A 303 0.16 -12.60 13.59
N TYR A 304 0.45 -11.44 12.99
CA TYR A 304 1.38 -11.37 11.86
C TYR A 304 2.82 -11.66 12.30
N ASN A 305 3.25 -11.13 13.44
CA ASN A 305 4.59 -11.37 13.96
C ASN A 305 4.82 -12.86 14.25
N ASP A 306 3.83 -13.57 14.80
CA ASP A 306 3.89 -15.01 15.02
C ASP A 306 4.04 -15.80 13.71
N LYS A 307 3.35 -15.39 12.64
CA LYS A 307 3.53 -15.99 11.31
C LYS A 307 4.95 -15.80 10.78
N TYR A 308 5.52 -14.61 10.93
CA TYR A 308 6.90 -14.34 10.50
C TYR A 308 7.93 -15.14 11.30
N ALA A 309 7.74 -15.24 12.63
CA ALA A 309 8.62 -16.01 13.50
C ALA A 309 8.68 -17.49 13.10
N GLN A 310 7.63 -18.02 12.49
CA GLN A 310 7.58 -19.40 12.00
C GLN A 310 8.01 -19.53 10.54
N ALA A 311 7.61 -18.59 9.65
CA ALA A 311 7.82 -18.69 8.23
C ALA A 311 9.25 -18.36 7.79
N VAL A 312 9.83 -17.27 8.33
CA VAL A 312 11.15 -16.79 7.89
C VAL A 312 12.27 -17.79 8.15
N PRO A 313 12.38 -18.44 9.33
CA PRO A 313 13.41 -19.45 9.54
C PRO A 313 13.37 -20.62 8.53
N VAL A 314 12.18 -21.02 8.08
CA VAL A 314 12.04 -22.08 7.08
C VAL A 314 12.55 -21.57 5.71
N LEU A 315 12.17 -20.37 5.30
CA LEU A 315 12.65 -19.78 4.03
C LEU A 315 14.17 -19.53 4.06
N ALA A 316 14.71 -19.10 5.19
CA ALA A 316 16.13 -18.80 5.35
C ALA A 316 17.04 -20.04 5.23
N THR A 317 16.48 -21.25 5.19
CA THR A 317 17.26 -22.48 4.91
C THR A 317 17.72 -22.55 3.44
N HIS A 318 17.05 -21.81 2.52
CA HIS A 318 17.30 -21.87 1.08
C HIS A 318 17.64 -20.51 0.48
N TRP A 319 17.16 -19.42 1.06
CA TRP A 319 17.33 -18.07 0.53
C TRP A 319 17.92 -17.11 1.55
N ALA A 320 18.71 -16.15 1.08
CA ALA A 320 19.15 -15.02 1.91
C ALA A 320 17.95 -14.07 2.13
N VAL A 321 17.11 -14.37 3.11
CA VAL A 321 15.93 -13.60 3.47
C VAL A 321 15.90 -13.32 4.96
N ASP A 322 15.71 -12.05 5.32
CA ASP A 322 15.51 -11.60 6.69
C ASP A 322 14.02 -11.30 6.96
N THR A 323 13.67 -11.23 8.23
CA THR A 323 12.34 -10.77 8.63
C THR A 323 12.17 -9.31 8.27
N PRO A 324 11.22 -8.95 7.39
CA PRO A 324 10.98 -7.54 7.02
C PRO A 324 10.56 -6.72 8.24
N ALA A 325 10.98 -5.46 8.31
CA ALA A 325 10.67 -4.57 9.43
C ALA A 325 9.16 -4.34 9.62
N ALA A 326 8.39 -4.38 8.54
CA ALA A 326 6.94 -4.17 8.57
C ALA A 326 6.22 -4.94 7.44
N THR A 327 4.91 -4.71 7.28
CA THR A 327 3.97 -5.33 6.36
C THR A 327 3.61 -6.78 6.71
N PHE A 328 2.95 -7.48 5.82
CA PHE A 328 2.72 -8.92 5.84
C PHE A 328 3.28 -9.62 4.59
N TYR A 329 4.22 -8.96 3.90
CA TYR A 329 4.87 -9.50 2.70
C TYR A 329 6.25 -10.05 3.01
N VAL A 330 6.62 -11.11 2.29
CA VAL A 330 8.01 -11.54 2.13
C VAL A 330 8.38 -11.30 0.66
N TRP A 331 9.50 -10.62 0.44
CA TRP A 331 10.11 -10.38 -0.87
C TRP A 331 11.27 -11.36 -1.02
N LEU A 332 10.97 -12.51 -1.64
CA LEU A 332 11.86 -13.66 -1.67
C LEU A 332 12.73 -13.67 -2.92
N PRO A 333 14.08 -13.68 -2.80
CA PRO A 333 15.01 -13.72 -3.93
C PRO A 333 15.16 -15.16 -4.46
N VAL A 334 14.28 -15.58 -5.36
CA VAL A 334 14.33 -16.94 -5.95
C VAL A 334 15.35 -17.07 -7.09
N GLY A 335 15.85 -15.93 -7.60
CA GLY A 335 16.79 -15.91 -8.72
C GLY A 335 16.16 -16.30 -10.05
N GLY A 336 16.96 -16.34 -11.10
CA GLY A 336 16.58 -16.82 -12.43
C GLY A 336 15.30 -16.20 -12.99
N ASP A 337 14.51 -17.02 -13.70
CA ASP A 337 13.18 -16.64 -14.20
C ASP A 337 12.10 -16.93 -13.14
N GLU A 338 11.77 -15.92 -12.35
CA GLU A 338 10.77 -16.03 -11.27
C GLU A 338 9.35 -16.29 -11.81
N THR A 339 9.08 -16.04 -13.08
CA THR A 339 7.77 -16.38 -13.67
C THR A 339 7.66 -17.87 -13.92
N GLU A 340 8.70 -18.49 -14.49
CA GLU A 340 8.75 -19.93 -14.67
C GLU A 340 8.82 -20.65 -13.31
N TRP A 341 9.59 -20.12 -12.36
CA TRP A 341 9.63 -20.61 -10.98
C TRP A 341 8.22 -20.60 -10.34
N THR A 342 7.48 -19.50 -10.47
CA THR A 342 6.10 -19.37 -9.93
C THR A 342 5.15 -20.38 -10.59
N ARG A 343 5.23 -20.57 -11.92
CA ARG A 343 4.41 -21.53 -12.66
C ARG A 343 4.65 -22.96 -12.18
N ARG A 344 5.93 -23.35 -12.03
CA ARG A 344 6.34 -24.68 -11.56
C ARG A 344 5.95 -24.93 -10.11
N LEU A 345 6.15 -23.92 -9.24
CA LEU A 345 5.71 -23.98 -7.85
C LEU A 345 4.20 -24.28 -7.76
N TYR A 346 3.39 -23.52 -8.48
CA TYR A 346 1.94 -23.74 -8.47
C TYR A 346 1.58 -25.14 -8.99
N ALA A 347 2.15 -25.55 -10.11
CA ALA A 347 1.86 -26.85 -10.73
C ALA A 347 2.20 -28.04 -9.83
N SER A 348 3.23 -27.93 -8.98
CA SER A 348 3.67 -29.03 -8.11
C SER A 348 3.07 -28.95 -6.70
N THR A 349 2.82 -27.76 -6.16
CA THR A 349 2.49 -27.57 -4.72
C THR A 349 1.15 -26.89 -4.47
N GLY A 350 0.51 -26.32 -5.49
CA GLY A 350 -0.70 -25.53 -5.33
C GLY A 350 -0.50 -24.17 -4.63
N VAL A 351 0.74 -23.75 -4.33
CA VAL A 351 1.02 -22.46 -3.74
C VAL A 351 1.13 -21.40 -4.83
N THR A 352 0.39 -20.28 -4.65
CA THR A 352 0.40 -19.16 -5.60
C THR A 352 1.11 -17.95 -4.98
N VAL A 353 2.11 -17.43 -5.69
CA VAL A 353 2.85 -16.19 -5.31
C VAL A 353 2.79 -15.18 -6.46
N VAL A 354 3.31 -13.97 -6.27
CA VAL A 354 3.35 -12.97 -7.36
C VAL A 354 4.78 -12.81 -7.86
N PRO A 355 5.06 -13.07 -9.16
CA PRO A 355 6.35 -12.74 -9.77
C PRO A 355 6.69 -11.27 -9.60
N GLY A 356 7.92 -10.97 -9.23
CA GLY A 356 8.34 -9.62 -8.91
C GLY A 356 8.30 -8.68 -10.10
N ARG A 357 8.67 -9.16 -11.31
CA ARG A 357 8.57 -8.34 -12.53
C ARG A 357 7.16 -7.86 -12.84
N TYR A 358 6.10 -8.50 -12.31
CA TYR A 358 4.73 -8.04 -12.49
C TYR A 358 4.39 -6.82 -11.63
N LEU A 359 5.14 -6.62 -10.54
CA LEU A 359 5.02 -5.48 -9.62
C LEU A 359 5.92 -4.30 -10.00
N ALA A 360 6.74 -4.46 -11.05
CA ALA A 360 7.72 -3.48 -11.50
C ALA A 360 7.55 -3.16 -13.00
N ARG A 361 8.36 -2.23 -13.48
CA ARG A 361 8.53 -1.92 -14.90
C ARG A 361 9.99 -2.01 -15.28
N THR A 362 10.23 -2.38 -16.54
CA THR A 362 11.58 -2.30 -17.11
C THR A 362 11.91 -0.84 -17.43
N VAL A 363 12.97 -0.33 -16.83
CA VAL A 363 13.50 1.01 -17.05
C VAL A 363 14.97 0.84 -17.45
N ASP A 364 15.37 1.44 -18.56
CA ASP A 364 16.74 1.38 -19.09
C ASP A 364 17.30 -0.07 -19.18
N GLY A 365 16.43 -0.99 -19.59
CA GLY A 365 16.79 -2.40 -19.76
C GLY A 365 16.84 -3.23 -18.48
N SER A 366 16.52 -2.63 -17.31
CA SER A 366 16.52 -3.30 -16.01
C SER A 366 15.13 -3.32 -15.38
N ASN A 367 14.73 -4.46 -14.84
CA ASN A 367 13.50 -4.61 -14.05
C ASN A 367 13.86 -5.03 -12.62
N PRO A 368 13.69 -4.16 -11.62
CA PRO A 368 14.14 -4.45 -10.24
C PRO A 368 13.29 -5.52 -9.53
N GLY A 369 12.24 -6.01 -10.16
CA GLY A 369 11.43 -7.14 -9.68
C GLY A 369 11.89 -8.49 -10.18
N GLU A 370 12.81 -8.55 -11.17
CA GLU A 370 13.34 -9.81 -11.71
C GLU A 370 14.10 -10.60 -10.64
N GLY A 371 13.91 -11.92 -10.65
CA GLY A 371 14.53 -12.82 -9.67
C GLY A 371 13.86 -12.82 -8.29
N TYR A 372 12.78 -12.08 -8.10
CA TYR A 372 12.04 -12.04 -6.84
C TYR A 372 10.59 -12.53 -7.00
N VAL A 373 10.03 -13.05 -5.91
CA VAL A 373 8.60 -13.28 -5.78
C VAL A 373 8.07 -12.64 -4.50
N ARG A 374 6.80 -12.19 -4.52
CA ARG A 374 6.13 -11.69 -3.33
C ARG A 374 5.20 -12.74 -2.75
N LEU A 375 5.40 -13.07 -1.47
CA LEU A 375 4.49 -13.88 -0.66
C LEU A 375 3.70 -12.97 0.28
N SER A 376 2.41 -13.26 0.47
CA SER A 376 1.51 -12.56 1.40
C SER A 376 1.12 -13.48 2.53
N LEU A 377 1.59 -13.25 3.76
CA LEU A 377 1.34 -14.12 4.92
C LEU A 377 -0.04 -13.84 5.55
N VAL A 378 -1.09 -13.79 4.72
CA VAL A 378 -2.46 -13.41 5.12
C VAL A 378 -3.37 -14.61 5.45
N ALA A 379 -2.99 -15.83 5.04
CA ALA A 379 -3.71 -17.06 5.35
C ALA A 379 -3.70 -17.36 6.87
N THR A 380 -4.44 -18.39 7.31
CA THR A 380 -4.35 -18.81 8.72
C THR A 380 -2.92 -19.19 9.08
N PRO A 381 -2.53 -19.20 10.36
CA PRO A 381 -1.19 -19.62 10.76
C PRO A 381 -0.81 -20.99 10.21
N GLU A 382 -1.71 -21.97 10.28
CA GLU A 382 -1.50 -23.34 9.81
C GLU A 382 -1.31 -23.38 8.30
N GLN A 383 -2.20 -22.72 7.55
CA GLN A 383 -2.09 -22.64 6.09
C GLN A 383 -0.84 -21.88 5.64
N THR A 384 -0.47 -20.82 6.39
CA THR A 384 0.75 -20.06 6.11
C THR A 384 1.98 -20.95 6.25
N LEU A 385 2.11 -21.65 7.39
CA LEU A 385 3.25 -22.53 7.64
C LEU A 385 3.29 -23.69 6.63
N GLU A 386 2.15 -24.31 6.33
CA GLU A 386 2.05 -25.36 5.32
C GLU A 386 2.50 -24.87 3.95
N ALA A 387 2.04 -23.67 3.51
CA ALA A 387 2.44 -23.12 2.22
C ALA A 387 3.95 -22.80 2.20
N ILE A 388 4.51 -22.25 3.27
CA ILE A 388 5.93 -21.94 3.37
C ILE A 388 6.78 -23.21 3.32
N GLN A 389 6.35 -24.31 4.00
CA GLN A 389 7.03 -25.59 3.93
C GLN A 389 7.02 -26.15 2.50
N ARG A 390 5.87 -26.09 1.80
CA ARG A 390 5.76 -26.51 0.42
C ARG A 390 6.69 -25.69 -0.53
N VAL A 391 6.86 -24.40 -0.26
CA VAL A 391 7.80 -23.53 -1.00
C VAL A 391 9.25 -24.00 -0.76
N ALA A 392 9.63 -24.28 0.47
CA ALA A 392 10.96 -24.77 0.83
C ALA A 392 11.24 -26.16 0.23
N ASP A 393 10.29 -27.09 0.34
CA ASP A 393 10.42 -28.46 -0.20
C ASP A 393 10.52 -28.45 -1.74
N PHE A 394 9.78 -27.53 -2.40
CA PHE A 394 9.88 -27.35 -3.85
C PHE A 394 11.29 -26.95 -4.27
N GLU A 395 11.94 -26.04 -3.56
CA GLU A 395 13.30 -25.60 -3.88
C GLU A 395 14.33 -26.75 -3.78
N LEU A 396 14.20 -27.60 -2.76
CA LEU A 396 15.05 -28.80 -2.63
C LEU A 396 15.00 -29.68 -3.87
N THR A 397 13.84 -29.83 -4.51
CA THR A 397 13.67 -30.65 -5.72
C THR A 397 14.20 -30.02 -7.01
N GLN A 398 14.61 -28.73 -6.97
CA GLN A 398 15.18 -28.03 -8.13
C GLN A 398 16.70 -28.14 -8.20
N GLY A 399 17.36 -28.49 -7.09
CA GLY A 399 18.81 -28.62 -6.97
C GLY A 399 19.37 -29.99 -7.34
N ASP A 400 18.51 -30.97 -7.59
CA ASP A 400 18.83 -32.31 -8.08
C ASP A 400 18.63 -32.38 -9.60
#